data_d994d6c40737adaed5743e07f0fc05a4
#
_entry.id   d994d6c40737adaed5743e07f0fc05a4
#
_cell.length_a   1.000
_cell.length_b   1.000
_cell.length_c   1.000
_cell.angle_alpha   90.00
_cell.angle_beta   90.00
_cell.angle_gamma   90.00
#
_symmetry.space_group_name_H-M   'P 1'
#
loop_
_entity.id
_entity.type
_entity.pdbx_description
1 polymer ?
#
loop_
_entity_poly.entity_id
_entity_poly.type
_entity_poly.pdbx_seq_one_letter_code
_entity_poly.pdbx_strand_id
1 'polypeptide(L)'
;MICRSFPVCSTQMERKKAGMKCVIFAGLPAAPELHSWWADADYVIAADAGYENACRVGVEPDLLLGDYDSAPRPEAGAKTVFLPAEKDDTDTYYAARKALELGATDVVIVGGLGGARLDHTLANLQTLVFLAKNGVCATLADTDNEVTALLPGTHRIQRSE
;
A
#
# COMPACT_ATOMS: atom_id res chain seq x y z
N MET A 1 13.79 -16.96 27.27
CA MET A 1 12.99 -17.07 26.04
C MET A 1 12.06 -15.86 26.03
N ILE A 2 12.50 -14.77 25.39
CA ILE A 2 11.77 -13.48 25.40
C ILE A 2 10.80 -13.52 24.22
N CYS A 3 9.51 -13.72 24.50
CA CYS A 3 8.45 -13.60 23.54
C CYS A 3 8.30 -12.10 23.19
N ARG A 4 8.78 -11.66 22.04
CA ARG A 4 8.48 -10.32 21.53
C ARG A 4 7.02 -10.35 21.08
N SER A 5 6.14 -9.67 21.81
CA SER A 5 4.77 -9.39 21.40
C SER A 5 4.82 -8.46 20.19
N PHE A 6 4.50 -8.98 19.01
CA PHE A 6 4.27 -8.16 17.84
C PHE A 6 2.92 -7.43 18.01
N PRO A 7 2.80 -6.17 17.53
CA PRO A 7 1.53 -5.48 17.57
C PRO A 7 0.48 -6.28 16.79
N VAL A 8 -0.67 -6.50 17.42
CA VAL A 8 -1.81 -7.16 16.77
C VAL A 8 -2.38 -6.17 15.76
N CYS A 9 -2.42 -6.56 14.48
CA CYS A 9 -3.14 -5.79 13.46
C CYS A 9 -4.63 -5.76 13.85
N SER A 10 -5.13 -4.63 14.29
CA SER A 10 -6.53 -4.41 14.59
C SER A 10 -7.24 -3.95 13.33
N THR A 11 -8.42 -4.52 13.04
CA THR A 11 -9.33 -4.07 11.98
C THR A 11 -9.75 -2.61 12.17
N GLN A 12 -10.31 -1.98 11.15
CA GLN A 12 -10.58 -0.53 11.01
C GLN A 12 -11.02 0.25 12.26
N MET A 13 -11.71 -0.38 13.22
CA MET A 13 -12.23 0.30 14.41
C MET A 13 -11.21 0.57 15.51
N GLU A 14 -10.06 -0.10 15.54
CA GLU A 14 -9.02 0.09 16.58
C GLU A 14 -7.71 0.69 16.04
N ARG A 15 -7.63 1.06 14.77
CA ARG A 15 -6.45 1.68 14.14
C ARG A 15 -6.16 3.10 14.66
N LYS A 16 -6.48 3.41 15.91
CA LYS A 16 -6.15 4.70 16.51
C LYS A 16 -4.71 4.74 17.00
N LYS A 17 -3.84 5.23 16.09
CA LYS A 17 -2.64 6.02 16.33
C LYS A 17 -1.65 5.56 17.41
N ALA A 18 -0.72 4.72 16.98
CA ALA A 18 0.62 4.73 17.56
C ALA A 18 1.73 4.69 16.48
N GLY A 19 1.44 5.01 15.22
CA GLY A 19 2.44 4.98 14.15
C GLY A 19 1.98 5.67 12.87
N MET A 20 2.87 5.78 11.90
CA MET A 20 2.66 6.42 10.61
C MET A 20 1.84 5.51 9.68
N LYS A 21 0.75 6.04 9.13
CA LYS A 21 -0.05 5.37 8.10
C LYS A 21 0.39 5.85 6.73
N CYS A 22 0.83 4.91 5.88
CA CYS A 22 1.19 5.16 4.50
C CYS A 22 0.16 4.50 3.56
N VAL A 23 -0.30 5.24 2.56
CA VAL A 23 -1.17 4.69 1.50
C VAL A 23 -0.40 4.62 0.19
N ILE A 24 -0.50 3.48 -0.48
CA ILE A 24 0.13 3.24 -1.78
C ILE A 24 -0.98 3.09 -2.82
N PHE A 25 -0.99 3.98 -3.81
CA PHE A 25 -1.82 3.85 -5.01
C PHE A 25 -1.05 3.05 -6.05
N ALA A 26 -1.61 1.91 -6.45
CA ALA A 26 -1.08 1.03 -7.50
C ALA A 26 -1.82 1.25 -8.83
N GLY A 27 -1.51 0.41 -9.83
CA GLY A 27 -1.85 0.65 -11.23
C GLY A 27 -3.33 0.55 -11.62
N LEU A 28 -4.21 -0.05 -10.78
CA LEU A 28 -5.64 -0.15 -11.09
C LEU A 28 -6.43 1.01 -10.47
N PRO A 29 -7.55 1.43 -11.10
CA PRO A 29 -8.38 2.50 -10.57
C PRO A 29 -8.87 2.23 -9.14
N ALA A 30 -8.69 3.21 -8.26
CA ALA A 30 -9.32 3.22 -6.95
C ALA A 30 -10.72 3.81 -7.05
N ALA A 31 -11.70 3.17 -6.40
CA ALA A 31 -13.06 3.67 -6.35
C ALA A 31 -13.23 4.71 -5.23
N PRO A 32 -14.05 5.78 -5.42
CA PRO A 32 -14.27 6.80 -4.39
C PRO A 32 -14.82 6.25 -3.06
N GLU A 33 -15.53 5.13 -3.09
CA GLU A 33 -16.09 4.44 -1.92
C GLU A 33 -15.00 3.98 -0.95
N LEU A 34 -13.77 3.81 -1.43
CA LEU A 34 -12.61 3.46 -0.63
C LEU A 34 -12.00 4.65 0.13
N HIS A 35 -12.63 5.83 0.11
CA HIS A 35 -12.11 7.06 0.72
C HIS A 35 -11.65 6.87 2.17
N SER A 36 -12.34 6.05 2.97
CA SER A 36 -11.96 5.76 4.36
C SER A 36 -10.57 5.13 4.50
N TRP A 37 -10.02 4.53 3.44
CA TRP A 37 -8.70 3.91 3.47
C TRP A 37 -7.56 4.93 3.42
N TRP A 38 -7.77 6.10 2.81
CA TRP A 38 -6.75 7.12 2.65
C TRP A 38 -7.05 8.45 3.33
N ALA A 39 -8.26 8.67 3.86
CA ALA A 39 -8.66 9.94 4.45
C ALA A 39 -7.78 10.40 5.62
N ASP A 40 -7.18 9.47 6.35
CA ASP A 40 -6.30 9.69 7.50
C ASP A 40 -4.85 9.27 7.23
N ALA A 41 -4.42 9.21 5.96
CA ALA A 41 -3.05 8.91 5.59
C ALA A 41 -2.10 10.01 6.07
N ASP A 42 -0.98 9.61 6.67
CA ASP A 42 0.11 10.52 7.01
C ASP A 42 1.04 10.73 5.81
N TYR A 43 1.08 9.79 4.87
CA TYR A 43 1.91 9.83 3.68
C TYR A 43 1.29 9.02 2.54
N VAL A 44 1.37 9.55 1.33
CA VAL A 44 0.82 8.90 0.12
C VAL A 44 1.93 8.67 -0.90
N ILE A 45 2.04 7.43 -1.36
CA ILE A 45 2.96 7.03 -2.42
C ILE A 45 2.14 6.58 -3.63
N ALA A 46 2.46 7.07 -4.81
CA ALA A 46 1.92 6.57 -6.05
C ALA A 46 2.99 5.74 -6.79
N ALA A 47 2.63 4.51 -7.15
CA ALA A 47 3.46 3.59 -7.89
C ALA A 47 3.00 3.53 -9.34
N ASP A 48 3.85 4.00 -10.27
CA ASP A 48 3.61 4.06 -11.71
C ASP A 48 2.24 4.70 -12.06
N ALA A 49 1.33 4.01 -12.74
CA ALA A 49 -0.02 4.51 -13.06
C ALA A 49 -0.87 4.85 -11.82
N GLY A 50 -0.41 4.53 -10.63
CA GLY A 50 -1.04 4.93 -9.37
C GLY A 50 -1.16 6.44 -9.19
N TYR A 51 -0.33 7.23 -9.87
CA TYR A 51 -0.45 8.69 -9.86
C TYR A 51 -1.79 9.17 -10.44
N GLU A 52 -2.14 8.69 -11.63
CA GLU A 52 -3.43 9.03 -12.24
C GLU A 52 -4.61 8.55 -11.38
N ASN A 53 -4.46 7.39 -10.75
CA ASN A 53 -5.51 6.82 -9.89
C ASN A 53 -5.72 7.65 -8.62
N ALA A 54 -4.66 8.13 -7.98
CA ALA A 54 -4.74 9.04 -6.84
C ALA A 54 -5.42 10.36 -7.23
N CYS A 55 -4.98 10.97 -8.34
CA CYS A 55 -5.55 12.23 -8.83
C CYS A 55 -7.05 12.12 -9.16
N ARG A 56 -7.51 10.98 -9.73
CA ARG A 56 -8.94 10.75 -10.02
C ARG A 56 -9.83 10.79 -8.79
N VAL A 57 -9.31 10.41 -7.64
CA VAL A 57 -10.04 10.44 -6.36
C VAL A 57 -9.69 11.67 -5.51
N GLY A 58 -9.00 12.65 -6.11
CA GLY A 58 -8.69 13.93 -5.46
C GLY A 58 -7.57 13.85 -4.42
N VAL A 59 -6.68 12.85 -4.53
CA VAL A 59 -5.53 12.67 -3.64
C VAL A 59 -4.27 13.11 -4.37
N GLU A 60 -3.48 14.00 -3.73
CA GLU A 60 -2.17 14.40 -4.22
C GLU A 60 -1.09 13.56 -3.50
N PRO A 61 -0.32 12.74 -4.22
CA PRO A 61 0.73 11.94 -3.61
C PRO A 61 1.94 12.78 -3.15
N ASP A 62 2.53 12.40 -2.01
CA ASP A 62 3.78 12.98 -1.50
C ASP A 62 5.01 12.46 -2.25
N LEU A 63 4.91 11.24 -2.79
CA LEU A 63 6.00 10.56 -3.48
C LEU A 63 5.49 9.81 -4.70
N LEU A 64 6.21 9.98 -5.81
CA LEU A 64 5.98 9.27 -7.07
C LEU A 64 7.12 8.28 -7.31
N LEU A 65 6.78 7.02 -7.58
CA LEU A 65 7.72 5.94 -7.88
C LEU A 65 7.35 5.28 -9.20
N GLY A 66 8.29 5.17 -10.12
CA GLY A 66 8.07 4.50 -11.40
C GLY A 66 9.18 4.77 -12.39
N ASP A 67 9.17 4.08 -13.51
CA ASP A 67 10.08 4.33 -14.64
C ASP A 67 9.52 5.35 -15.64
N TYR A 68 8.21 5.61 -15.59
CA TYR A 68 7.49 6.58 -16.45
C TYR A 68 7.76 6.38 -17.95
N ASP A 69 8.02 5.15 -18.37
CA ASP A 69 8.22 4.81 -19.80
C ASP A 69 6.88 4.79 -20.56
N SER A 70 5.79 4.53 -19.86
CA SER A 70 4.43 4.35 -20.40
C SER A 70 3.46 5.49 -20.10
N ALA A 71 3.82 6.47 -19.25
CA ALA A 71 2.95 7.57 -18.85
C ALA A 71 3.67 8.93 -18.88
N PRO A 72 2.98 10.04 -19.21
CA PRO A 72 3.58 11.36 -19.14
C PRO A 72 4.05 11.68 -17.71
N ARG A 73 5.27 12.23 -17.62
CA ARG A 73 5.85 12.67 -16.35
C ARG A 73 4.95 13.71 -15.70
N PRO A 74 4.54 13.52 -14.44
CA PRO A 74 3.77 14.53 -13.74
C PRO A 74 4.59 15.80 -13.54
N GLU A 75 4.01 16.98 -13.85
CA GLU A 75 4.60 18.28 -13.51
C GLU A 75 4.44 18.66 -12.03
N ALA A 76 3.98 17.73 -11.21
CA ALA A 76 3.55 17.95 -9.83
C ALA A 76 4.72 18.23 -8.88
N GLY A 77 4.44 18.99 -7.81
CA GLY A 77 5.38 19.31 -6.73
C GLY A 77 5.80 18.11 -5.86
N ALA A 78 5.28 16.91 -6.12
CA ALA A 78 5.64 15.68 -5.42
C ALA A 78 7.08 15.26 -5.75
N LYS A 79 7.78 14.74 -4.73
CA LYS A 79 9.10 14.15 -4.91
C LYS A 79 9.01 12.94 -5.81
N THR A 80 9.77 12.91 -6.90
CA THR A 80 9.79 11.80 -7.84
C THR A 80 11.06 10.97 -7.65
N VAL A 81 10.90 9.64 -7.54
CA VAL A 81 12.01 8.67 -7.55
C VAL A 81 11.87 7.81 -8.79
N PHE A 82 12.87 7.89 -9.65
CA PHE A 82 12.95 7.07 -10.86
C PHE A 82 13.46 5.68 -10.50
N LEU A 83 12.73 4.66 -10.93
CA LEU A 83 13.15 3.28 -10.85
C LEU A 83 13.66 2.82 -12.23
N PRO A 84 14.68 1.94 -12.30
CA PRO A 84 15.10 1.36 -13.57
C PRO A 84 13.96 0.54 -14.18
N ALA A 85 13.79 0.59 -15.51
CA ALA A 85 12.81 -0.23 -16.22
C ALA A 85 13.12 -1.75 -16.08
N GLU A 86 14.42 -2.09 -16.12
CA GLU A 86 14.90 -3.45 -15.83
C GLU A 86 15.08 -3.62 -14.32
N LYS A 87 14.08 -4.21 -13.66
CA LYS A 87 14.09 -4.52 -12.23
C LYS A 87 13.37 -5.83 -11.96
N ASP A 88 13.83 -6.54 -10.93
CA ASP A 88 13.27 -7.84 -10.55
C ASP A 88 11.94 -7.73 -9.79
N ASP A 89 11.60 -6.54 -9.28
CA ASP A 89 10.46 -6.30 -8.41
C ASP A 89 9.46 -5.29 -9.03
N THR A 90 8.20 -5.33 -8.59
CA THR A 90 7.16 -4.39 -9.00
C THR A 90 7.31 -3.02 -8.36
N ASP A 91 6.77 -1.97 -9.00
CA ASP A 91 6.77 -0.60 -8.44
C ASP A 91 6.05 -0.54 -7.09
N THR A 92 4.98 -1.32 -6.92
CA THR A 92 4.26 -1.44 -5.64
C THR A 92 5.16 -2.02 -4.54
N TYR A 93 6.02 -2.99 -4.85
CA TYR A 93 6.98 -3.52 -3.88
C TYR A 93 8.02 -2.47 -3.49
N TYR A 94 8.55 -1.70 -4.46
CA TYR A 94 9.45 -0.59 -4.16
C TYR A 94 8.78 0.49 -3.32
N ALA A 95 7.51 0.80 -3.58
CA ALA A 95 6.71 1.71 -2.76
C ALA A 95 6.55 1.20 -1.33
N ALA A 96 6.31 -0.10 -1.15
CA ALA A 96 6.22 -0.73 0.17
C ALA A 96 7.56 -0.69 0.93
N ARG A 97 8.68 -0.94 0.26
CA ARG A 97 10.02 -0.75 0.83
C ARG A 97 10.23 0.69 1.27
N LYS A 98 9.79 1.65 0.45
CA LYS A 98 9.92 3.08 0.77
C LYS A 98 9.06 3.48 1.95
N ALA A 99 7.83 2.98 2.05
CA ALA A 99 6.98 3.18 3.22
C ALA A 99 7.67 2.65 4.51
N LEU A 100 8.29 1.47 4.44
CA LEU A 100 9.04 0.89 5.55
C LEU A 100 10.24 1.77 5.95
N GLU A 101 11.02 2.28 4.97
CA GLU A 101 12.16 3.21 5.21
C GLU A 101 11.70 4.51 5.87
N LEU A 102 10.50 5.00 5.55
CA LEU A 102 9.89 6.18 6.15
C LEU A 102 9.36 5.92 7.57
N GLY A 103 9.37 4.67 8.03
CA GLY A 103 8.91 4.30 9.36
C GLY A 103 7.40 4.03 9.45
N ALA A 104 6.74 3.72 8.32
CA ALA A 104 5.34 3.35 8.34
C ALA A 104 5.12 2.09 9.16
N THR A 105 4.09 2.12 10.00
CA THR A 105 3.63 0.99 10.81
C THR A 105 2.31 0.41 10.32
N ASP A 106 1.59 1.16 9.52
CA ASP A 106 0.37 0.77 8.83
C ASP A 106 0.48 1.15 7.34
N VAL A 107 0.29 0.18 6.46
CA VAL A 107 0.35 0.38 5.01
C VAL A 107 -0.94 -0.10 4.37
N VAL A 108 -1.56 0.75 3.58
CA VAL A 108 -2.72 0.37 2.75
C VAL A 108 -2.32 0.46 1.29
N ILE A 109 -2.58 -0.61 0.54
CA ILE A 109 -2.37 -0.64 -0.91
C ILE A 109 -3.76 -0.65 -1.57
N VAL A 110 -4.04 0.34 -2.42
CA VAL A 110 -5.26 0.43 -3.22
C VAL A 110 -4.93 0.34 -4.71
N GLY A 111 -5.84 -0.24 -5.50
CA GLY A 111 -5.61 -0.43 -6.93
C GLY A 111 -4.61 -1.54 -7.26
N GLY A 112 -4.40 -2.48 -6.35
CA GLY A 112 -3.44 -3.59 -6.51
C GLY A 112 -4.07 -4.98 -6.67
N LEU A 113 -5.41 -5.11 -6.65
CA LEU A 113 -6.13 -6.38 -6.80
C LEU A 113 -6.81 -6.47 -8.16
N GLY A 114 -6.73 -7.63 -8.79
CA GLY A 114 -7.43 -7.93 -10.05
C GLY A 114 -6.73 -7.38 -11.30
N GLY A 115 -7.54 -7.02 -12.31
CA GLY A 115 -7.03 -6.57 -13.60
C GLY A 115 -6.53 -7.70 -14.49
N ALA A 116 -5.94 -7.35 -15.64
CA ALA A 116 -5.45 -8.32 -16.63
C ALA A 116 -4.12 -8.99 -16.22
N ARG A 117 -3.41 -8.42 -15.26
CA ARG A 117 -2.09 -8.86 -14.81
C ARG A 117 -2.20 -9.63 -13.47
N LEU A 118 -2.51 -10.92 -13.55
CA LEU A 118 -2.55 -11.79 -12.37
C LEU A 118 -1.21 -11.84 -11.64
N ASP A 119 -0.10 -11.78 -12.37
CA ASP A 119 1.25 -11.73 -11.80
C ASP A 119 1.44 -10.52 -10.88
N HIS A 120 0.91 -9.34 -11.21
CA HIS A 120 0.95 -8.16 -10.33
C HIS A 120 0.11 -8.37 -9.07
N THR A 121 -1.08 -8.98 -9.19
CA THR A 121 -1.89 -9.32 -8.00
C THR A 121 -1.12 -10.25 -7.06
N LEU A 122 -0.47 -11.30 -7.60
CA LEU A 122 0.33 -12.22 -6.80
C LEU A 122 1.54 -11.54 -6.15
N ALA A 123 2.24 -10.66 -6.88
CA ALA A 123 3.34 -9.87 -6.34
C ALA A 123 2.87 -8.94 -5.20
N ASN A 124 1.69 -8.32 -5.33
CA ASN A 124 1.12 -7.48 -4.28
C ASN A 124 0.75 -8.29 -3.03
N LEU A 125 0.25 -9.53 -3.16
CA LEU A 125 0.05 -10.44 -2.03
C LEU A 125 1.38 -10.79 -1.34
N GLN A 126 2.46 -11.03 -2.11
CA GLN A 126 3.79 -11.25 -1.54
C GLN A 126 4.32 -10.01 -0.83
N THR A 127 4.01 -8.81 -1.33
CA THR A 127 4.35 -7.53 -0.69
C THR A 127 3.70 -7.40 0.69
N LEU A 128 2.45 -7.86 0.88
CA LEU A 128 1.83 -7.92 2.22
C LEU A 128 2.62 -8.81 3.17
N VAL A 129 3.08 -9.98 2.70
CA VAL A 129 3.91 -10.89 3.51
C VAL A 129 5.24 -10.25 3.88
N PHE A 130 5.87 -9.53 2.94
CA PHE A 130 7.09 -8.78 3.20
C PHE A 130 6.88 -7.73 4.31
N LEU A 131 5.84 -6.91 4.21
CA LEU A 131 5.51 -5.90 5.21
C LEU A 131 5.21 -6.52 6.58
N ALA A 132 4.42 -7.59 6.63
CA ALA A 132 4.12 -8.31 7.86
C ALA A 132 5.40 -8.87 8.54
N LYS A 133 6.33 -9.43 7.78
CA LYS A 133 7.63 -9.91 8.29
C LYS A 133 8.49 -8.79 8.87
N ASN A 134 8.29 -7.54 8.44
CA ASN A 134 8.96 -6.36 8.96
C ASN A 134 8.15 -5.64 10.06
N GLY A 135 7.09 -6.26 10.58
CA GLY A 135 6.30 -5.74 11.70
C GLY A 135 5.32 -4.63 11.32
N VAL A 136 5.03 -4.47 10.03
CA VAL A 136 4.08 -3.49 9.50
C VAL A 136 2.72 -4.16 9.31
N CYS A 137 1.65 -3.55 9.81
CA CYS A 137 0.29 -3.91 9.45
C CYS A 137 0.04 -3.49 8.00
N ALA A 138 -0.32 -4.43 7.14
CA ALA A 138 -0.54 -4.11 5.74
C ALA A 138 -1.86 -4.69 5.23
N THR A 139 -2.60 -3.88 4.48
CA THR A 139 -3.87 -4.24 3.86
C THR A 139 -3.83 -3.91 2.38
N LEU A 140 -4.29 -4.83 1.55
CA LEU A 140 -4.54 -4.64 0.13
C LEU A 140 -6.06 -4.62 -0.05
N ALA A 141 -6.62 -3.49 -0.50
CA ALA A 141 -8.05 -3.25 -0.52
C ALA A 141 -8.56 -2.87 -1.91
N ASP A 142 -9.74 -3.40 -2.24
CA ASP A 142 -10.62 -2.91 -3.30
C ASP A 142 -12.05 -2.75 -2.77
N THR A 143 -13.05 -2.55 -3.65
CA THR A 143 -14.46 -2.38 -3.25
C THR A 143 -15.08 -3.62 -2.62
N ASP A 144 -14.58 -4.80 -2.95
CA ASP A 144 -15.19 -6.07 -2.59
C ASP A 144 -14.30 -6.90 -1.64
N ASN A 145 -13.01 -6.55 -1.55
CA ASN A 145 -12.03 -7.36 -0.87
C ASN A 145 -11.12 -6.54 0.04
N GLU A 146 -10.85 -7.11 1.20
CA GLU A 146 -9.79 -6.68 2.12
C GLU A 146 -8.89 -7.87 2.41
N VAL A 147 -7.61 -7.75 2.02
CA VAL A 147 -6.63 -8.82 2.17
C VAL A 147 -5.49 -8.35 3.06
N THR A 148 -5.16 -9.14 4.07
CA THR A 148 -3.99 -8.91 4.93
C THR A 148 -3.18 -10.20 5.10
N ALA A 149 -1.88 -10.06 5.30
CA ALA A 149 -1.01 -11.19 5.63
C ALA A 149 -0.79 -11.28 7.13
N LEU A 150 -1.09 -12.44 7.70
CA LEU A 150 -0.83 -12.74 9.11
C LEU A 150 0.31 -13.74 9.23
N LEU A 151 1.30 -13.43 10.05
CA LEU A 151 2.37 -14.37 10.37
C LEU A 151 1.85 -15.47 11.34
N PRO A 152 2.52 -16.63 11.42
CA PRO A 152 2.12 -17.67 12.37
C PRO A 152 1.97 -17.14 13.78
N GLY A 153 0.85 -17.41 14.43
CA GLY A 153 0.54 -16.91 15.77
C GLY A 153 -0.95 -16.99 16.09
N THR A 154 -1.33 -16.37 17.21
CA THR A 154 -2.74 -16.21 17.60
C THR A 154 -3.21 -14.82 17.19
N HIS A 155 -4.26 -14.75 16.38
CA HIS A 155 -4.84 -13.51 15.87
C HIS A 155 -6.31 -13.43 16.26
N ARG A 156 -6.75 -12.21 16.61
CA ARG A 156 -8.16 -11.91 16.78
C ARG A 156 -8.66 -11.22 15.52
N ILE A 157 -9.59 -11.85 14.84
CA ILE A 157 -10.24 -11.30 13.65
C ILE A 157 -11.66 -10.90 14.07
N GLN A 158 -12.02 -9.64 13.85
CA GLN A 158 -13.38 -9.17 14.02
C GLN A 158 -14.11 -9.31 12.67
N ARG A 159 -15.36 -9.76 12.73
CA ARG A 159 -16.20 -9.84 11.53
C ARG A 159 -16.56 -8.41 11.10
N SER A 160 -16.33 -8.07 9.85
CA SER A 160 -16.94 -6.90 9.21
C SER A 160 -18.43 -7.18 8.98
N GLU A 161 -19.28 -6.26 9.39
CA GLU A 161 -20.72 -6.32 9.08
C GLU A 161 -20.98 -5.91 7.64
#